data_4915d1139a78c50c6ebab9945dc54cba
#
_entry.id   4915d1139a78c50c6ebab9945dc54cba
#
_cell.length_a   1.000
_cell.length_b   1.000
_cell.length_c   1.000
_cell.angle_alpha   90.00
_cell.angle_beta   90.00
_cell.angle_gamma   90.00
#
_symmetry.space_group_name_H-M   'P 1'
#
loop_
_entity.id
_entity.type
_entity.pdbx_description
1 polymer ?
#
loop_
_entity_poly.entity_id
_entity_poly.type
_entity_poly.pdbx_seq_one_letter_code
_entity_poly.pdbx_strand_id
1 'polypeptide(L)'
;MIVNDASLERQQFEAAFDEFRALFPIALCYSKIVPVDEVVTLTLFHREDDHLKRLMLDGTQVAELDRLWEELRLVSESPLKEVDVFEQLYQFATQDADPSAFEPMREPIRREAVAFKKWLIELEPAQVSAVLDFATQAWRRPLVESERANLEALYESLRQQELPHAAAVRLLFARVLVAPDFLYRGEKATPGTKASPVNDFELATRLSYFLWASAPDDELRSLAAAGKLRDPAVLGAQTRRLMQDSRIRRLATEFGCQWLHVRDLETLDEKSERHFPTFAGLRGDMQEEAVRFFMDVFQNDRSVLSLLNADHTFVNGPLAGHYGFEVTAETWQRIDGLRAKGRGGILGFAATLAKQSGASRTSPILRGTWLSEVILGDKLPNPPKGVPVLPEEAPEGLTERQLTERHSSDERCASCHRRVDPFGFALEGFDAIGRARTKDAAG
;
A
#
# COMPACT_ATOMS: atom_id res chain seq x y z
N MET A 1 42.34 28.33 -37.53
CA MET A 1 42.55 29.57 -38.31
C MET A 1 42.74 30.69 -37.30
N ILE A 2 43.94 31.29 -37.21
CA ILE A 2 44.18 32.42 -36.27
C ILE A 2 43.75 33.67 -37.08
N VAL A 3 42.64 34.27 -36.70
CA VAL A 3 42.13 35.50 -37.32
C VAL A 3 43.04 36.66 -36.83
N ASN A 4 43.64 37.40 -37.77
CA ASN A 4 44.51 38.50 -37.44
C ASN A 4 43.71 39.68 -36.85
N ASP A 5 44.28 40.42 -35.89
CA ASP A 5 43.61 41.43 -35.08
C ASP A 5 42.93 42.60 -35.82
N ALA A 6 43.31 42.84 -37.07
CA ALA A 6 42.78 43.91 -37.89
C ALA A 6 42.02 43.41 -39.15
N SER A 7 41.74 42.11 -39.27
CA SER A 7 41.09 41.58 -40.49
C SER A 7 39.62 41.85 -40.50
N LEU A 8 39.04 42.00 -41.71
CA LEU A 8 37.60 42.12 -41.96
C LEU A 8 36.85 40.85 -41.44
N GLU A 9 37.50 39.70 -41.54
CA GLU A 9 36.97 38.41 -41.08
C GLU A 9 36.82 38.35 -39.54
N ARG A 10 37.75 38.96 -38.80
CA ARG A 10 37.64 39.09 -37.32
C ARG A 10 36.49 40.00 -36.96
N GLN A 11 36.35 41.16 -37.63
CA GLN A 11 35.23 42.09 -37.38
C GLN A 11 33.87 41.43 -37.63
N GLN A 12 33.78 40.65 -38.73
CA GLN A 12 32.57 39.90 -39.03
C GLN A 12 32.29 38.82 -38.03
N PHE A 13 33.30 38.13 -37.54
CA PHE A 13 33.16 37.12 -36.48
C PHE A 13 32.72 37.75 -35.15
N GLU A 14 33.34 38.85 -34.75
CA GLU A 14 32.97 39.56 -33.54
C GLU A 14 31.55 40.09 -33.59
N ALA A 15 31.11 40.65 -34.74
CA ALA A 15 29.73 41.10 -34.91
C ALA A 15 28.76 39.95 -34.87
N ALA A 16 29.02 38.83 -35.53
CA ALA A 16 28.18 37.63 -35.45
C ALA A 16 28.14 36.99 -34.05
N PHE A 17 29.23 37.06 -33.32
CA PHE A 17 29.32 36.60 -31.96
C PHE A 17 28.52 37.51 -30.98
N ASP A 18 28.57 38.82 -31.22
CA ASP A 18 27.78 39.78 -30.43
C ASP A 18 26.27 39.64 -30.74
N GLU A 19 25.88 39.40 -31.96
CA GLU A 19 24.50 39.06 -32.35
C GLU A 19 24.04 37.76 -31.65
N PHE A 20 24.89 36.73 -31.64
CA PHE A 20 24.62 35.48 -30.92
C PHE A 20 24.46 35.70 -29.41
N ARG A 21 25.37 36.47 -28.81
CA ARG A 21 25.26 36.82 -27.38
C ARG A 21 23.99 37.58 -27.05
N ALA A 22 23.54 38.44 -27.94
CA ALA A 22 22.31 39.20 -27.73
C ALA A 22 21.05 38.36 -27.66
N LEU A 23 21.09 37.08 -28.09
CA LEU A 23 20.01 36.12 -27.93
C LEU A 23 19.84 35.66 -26.46
N PHE A 24 20.88 35.85 -25.63
CA PHE A 24 20.88 35.42 -24.24
C PHE A 24 20.86 36.60 -23.28
N PRO A 25 20.20 36.47 -22.12
CA PRO A 25 20.31 37.49 -21.07
C PRO A 25 21.78 37.77 -20.70
N ILE A 26 22.10 39.04 -20.48
CA ILE A 26 23.47 39.46 -20.15
C ILE A 26 23.99 38.73 -18.89
N ALA A 27 23.11 38.40 -17.95
CA ALA A 27 23.44 37.63 -16.76
C ALA A 27 24.07 36.27 -17.04
N LEU A 28 23.71 35.58 -18.13
CA LEU A 28 24.30 34.32 -18.54
C LEU A 28 25.71 34.46 -19.12
N CYS A 29 26.14 35.67 -19.47
CA CYS A 29 27.46 35.99 -19.99
C CYS A 29 28.36 36.61 -18.92
N TYR A 30 27.98 36.56 -17.66
CA TYR A 30 28.77 37.10 -16.56
C TYR A 30 30.07 36.29 -16.39
N SER A 31 31.22 36.98 -16.47
CA SER A 31 32.53 36.34 -16.55
C SER A 31 33.24 36.20 -15.18
N LYS A 32 32.58 36.58 -14.10
CA LYS A 32 33.11 36.46 -12.74
C LYS A 32 32.56 35.24 -12.03
N ILE A 33 33.24 34.83 -10.99
CA ILE A 33 32.81 33.73 -10.14
C ILE A 33 31.55 34.18 -9.37
N VAL A 34 30.45 33.44 -9.52
CA VAL A 34 29.26 33.56 -8.72
C VAL A 34 28.99 32.24 -8.00
N PRO A 35 28.36 32.23 -6.84
CA PRO A 35 28.02 31.00 -6.14
C PRO A 35 27.11 30.10 -7.01
N VAL A 36 27.52 28.84 -7.14
CA VAL A 36 26.81 27.87 -7.99
C VAL A 36 25.41 27.58 -7.43
N ASP A 37 25.30 27.54 -6.11
CA ASP A 37 24.04 27.21 -5.42
C ASP A 37 22.93 28.21 -5.73
N GLU A 38 23.23 29.50 -5.77
CA GLU A 38 22.26 30.55 -6.12
C GLU A 38 21.87 30.49 -7.59
N VAL A 39 22.84 30.25 -8.48
CA VAL A 39 22.58 30.11 -9.93
C VAL A 39 21.73 28.87 -10.18
N VAL A 40 22.06 27.73 -9.57
CA VAL A 40 21.28 26.49 -9.70
C VAL A 40 19.85 26.69 -9.17
N THR A 41 19.68 27.37 -8.04
CA THR A 41 18.34 27.60 -7.47
C THR A 41 17.50 28.51 -8.37
N LEU A 42 18.06 29.55 -8.97
CA LEU A 42 17.36 30.42 -9.92
C LEU A 42 16.96 29.70 -11.22
N THR A 43 17.70 28.67 -11.61
CA THR A 43 17.45 27.90 -12.85
C THR A 43 16.68 26.61 -12.63
N LEU A 44 16.59 26.11 -11.39
CA LEU A 44 16.01 24.80 -11.06
C LEU A 44 14.53 24.69 -11.48
N PHE A 45 13.77 25.76 -11.38
CA PHE A 45 12.35 25.81 -11.73
C PHE A 45 12.11 26.52 -13.07
N HIS A 46 13.17 26.77 -13.84
CA HIS A 46 13.02 27.36 -15.14
C HIS A 46 12.35 26.39 -16.12
N ARG A 47 11.30 26.88 -16.78
CA ARG A 47 10.48 26.08 -17.67
C ARG A 47 10.95 26.20 -19.11
N GLU A 48 11.49 25.12 -19.69
CA GLU A 48 11.97 25.04 -21.07
C GLU A 48 11.31 23.88 -21.84
N ASP A 49 10.00 23.77 -21.79
CA ASP A 49 9.26 22.67 -22.41
C ASP A 49 8.53 23.02 -23.71
N ASP A 50 8.78 24.19 -24.28
CA ASP A 50 8.12 24.64 -25.51
C ASP A 50 8.36 23.71 -26.71
N HIS A 51 9.55 23.16 -26.82
CA HIS A 51 9.86 22.19 -27.89
C HIS A 51 9.12 20.88 -27.67
N LEU A 52 9.02 20.43 -26.43
CA LEU A 52 8.30 19.22 -26.05
C LEU A 52 6.81 19.37 -26.37
N LYS A 53 6.20 20.49 -25.96
CA LYS A 53 4.78 20.81 -26.23
C LYS A 53 4.48 20.85 -27.73
N ARG A 54 5.35 21.48 -28.52
CA ARG A 54 5.13 21.68 -29.95
C ARG A 54 5.34 20.44 -30.79
N LEU A 55 6.33 19.60 -30.43
CA LEU A 55 6.82 18.52 -31.30
C LEU A 55 6.41 17.12 -30.85
N MET A 56 6.13 16.91 -29.56
CA MET A 56 6.01 15.57 -29.00
C MET A 56 4.70 15.33 -28.22
N LEU A 57 4.02 16.35 -27.71
CA LEU A 57 2.84 16.19 -26.88
C LEU A 57 1.56 16.53 -27.63
N ASP A 58 0.48 15.79 -27.37
CA ASP A 58 -0.87 16.17 -27.78
C ASP A 58 -1.49 17.19 -26.82
N GLY A 59 -2.67 17.73 -27.17
CA GLY A 59 -3.33 18.78 -26.39
C GLY A 59 -3.68 18.35 -24.94
N THR A 60 -3.98 17.07 -24.70
CA THR A 60 -4.28 16.54 -23.37
C THR A 60 -3.02 16.47 -22.51
N GLN A 61 -1.93 16.00 -23.11
CA GLN A 61 -0.62 15.92 -22.45
C GLN A 61 -0.04 17.30 -22.16
N VAL A 62 -0.25 18.29 -23.04
CA VAL A 62 0.13 19.68 -22.79
C VAL A 62 -0.62 20.25 -21.59
N ALA A 63 -1.94 20.07 -21.54
CA ALA A 63 -2.74 20.54 -20.41
C ALA A 63 -2.32 19.88 -19.08
N GLU A 64 -2.01 18.58 -19.09
CA GLU A 64 -1.50 17.85 -17.92
C GLU A 64 -0.12 18.36 -17.50
N LEU A 65 0.78 18.60 -18.45
CA LEU A 65 2.11 19.16 -18.17
C LEU A 65 2.01 20.56 -17.55
N ASP A 66 1.12 21.41 -18.07
CA ASP A 66 0.87 22.75 -17.53
C ASP A 66 0.33 22.67 -16.09
N ARG A 67 -0.60 21.75 -15.82
CA ARG A 67 -1.12 21.50 -14.48
C ARG A 67 -0.02 21.06 -13.51
N LEU A 68 0.85 20.14 -13.93
CA LEU A 68 1.97 19.66 -13.10
C LEU A 68 2.99 20.76 -12.78
N TRP A 69 3.24 21.67 -13.73
CA TRP A 69 4.08 22.85 -13.47
C TRP A 69 3.46 23.81 -12.47
N GLU A 70 2.16 24.06 -12.52
CA GLU A 70 1.46 24.88 -11.53
C GLU A 70 1.46 24.22 -10.13
N GLU A 71 1.28 22.89 -10.07
CA GLU A 71 1.39 22.14 -8.82
C GLU A 71 2.80 22.18 -8.23
N LEU A 72 3.85 22.03 -9.08
CA LEU A 72 5.23 22.15 -8.65
C LEU A 72 5.53 23.54 -8.11
N ARG A 73 5.04 24.58 -8.79
CA ARG A 73 5.16 25.96 -8.38
C ARG A 73 4.50 26.22 -7.03
N LEU A 74 3.31 25.64 -6.81
CA LEU A 74 2.59 25.75 -5.54
C LEU A 74 3.36 25.10 -4.39
N VAL A 75 3.83 23.85 -4.60
CA VAL A 75 4.50 23.06 -3.55
C VAL A 75 5.90 23.58 -3.24
N SER A 76 6.62 24.05 -4.27
CA SER A 76 7.98 24.57 -4.10
C SER A 76 8.02 25.98 -3.55
N GLU A 77 6.94 26.76 -3.76
CA GLU A 77 6.90 28.21 -3.51
C GLU A 77 8.07 28.96 -4.19
N SER A 78 8.51 28.46 -5.35
CA SER A 78 9.71 28.95 -6.06
C SER A 78 9.70 30.47 -6.26
N PRO A 79 8.59 31.14 -6.66
CA PRO A 79 8.63 32.58 -6.87
C PRO A 79 8.96 33.40 -5.62
N LEU A 80 8.69 32.85 -4.41
CA LEU A 80 9.04 33.52 -3.16
C LEU A 80 10.51 33.31 -2.82
N LYS A 81 11.04 32.12 -3.06
CA LYS A 81 12.45 31.75 -2.81
C LYS A 81 13.39 32.47 -3.77
N GLU A 82 12.99 32.62 -5.03
CA GLU A 82 13.77 33.29 -6.05
C GLU A 82 14.12 34.73 -5.69
N VAL A 83 13.27 35.43 -4.91
CA VAL A 83 13.60 36.79 -4.43
C VAL A 83 14.83 36.77 -3.51
N ASP A 84 14.85 35.90 -2.52
CA ASP A 84 15.94 35.81 -1.57
C ASP A 84 17.23 35.33 -2.23
N VAL A 85 17.11 34.32 -3.09
CA VAL A 85 18.24 33.78 -3.85
C VAL A 85 18.82 34.81 -4.81
N PHE A 86 17.96 35.59 -5.48
CA PHE A 86 18.41 36.66 -6.35
C PHE A 86 19.18 37.76 -5.57
N GLU A 87 18.66 38.18 -4.40
CA GLU A 87 19.34 39.20 -3.60
C GLU A 87 20.69 38.69 -3.08
N GLN A 88 20.81 37.39 -2.74
CA GLN A 88 22.07 36.77 -2.37
C GLN A 88 23.03 36.77 -3.56
N LEU A 89 22.62 36.31 -4.72
CA LEU A 89 23.42 36.34 -5.95
C LEU A 89 23.90 37.76 -6.26
N TYR A 90 23.02 38.73 -6.18
CA TYR A 90 23.34 40.13 -6.43
C TYR A 90 24.37 40.66 -5.42
N GLN A 91 24.21 40.32 -4.15
CA GLN A 91 25.17 40.67 -3.10
C GLN A 91 26.58 40.09 -3.35
N PHE A 92 26.66 38.83 -3.79
CA PHE A 92 27.94 38.23 -4.16
C PHE A 92 28.59 38.93 -5.37
N ALA A 93 27.74 39.18 -6.40
CA ALA A 93 28.24 39.88 -7.59
C ALA A 93 28.80 41.27 -7.31
N THR A 94 28.25 42.00 -6.31
CA THR A 94 28.76 43.32 -5.92
C THR A 94 30.11 43.30 -5.25
N GLN A 95 30.54 42.14 -4.69
CA GLN A 95 31.86 42.05 -4.00
C GLN A 95 33.06 42.04 -4.99
N ASP A 96 32.84 41.48 -6.18
CA ASP A 96 33.94 41.20 -7.12
C ASP A 96 33.88 42.01 -8.41
N ALA A 97 32.70 42.60 -8.75
CA ALA A 97 32.54 43.34 -10.01
C ALA A 97 31.27 44.21 -10.01
N ASP A 98 30.95 44.77 -11.16
CA ASP A 98 29.69 45.49 -11.42
C ASP A 98 28.53 44.49 -11.56
N PRO A 99 27.52 44.51 -10.66
CA PRO A 99 26.39 43.63 -10.70
C PRO A 99 25.30 44.04 -11.68
N SER A 100 25.49 45.12 -12.44
CA SER A 100 24.46 45.69 -13.34
C SER A 100 23.88 44.70 -14.33
N ALA A 101 24.67 43.66 -14.69
CA ALA A 101 24.20 42.57 -15.56
C ALA A 101 22.97 41.81 -15.00
N PHE A 102 22.81 41.79 -13.67
CA PHE A 102 21.68 41.10 -12.98
C PHE A 102 20.51 42.02 -12.70
N GLU A 103 20.69 43.36 -12.71
CA GLU A 103 19.66 44.30 -12.37
C GLU A 103 18.35 44.16 -13.19
N PRO A 104 18.39 43.81 -14.51
CA PRO A 104 17.17 43.59 -15.26
C PRO A 104 16.29 42.42 -14.76
N MET A 105 16.84 41.50 -13.99
CA MET A 105 16.11 40.34 -13.44
C MET A 105 15.33 40.71 -12.18
N ARG A 106 15.71 41.75 -11.44
CA ARG A 106 15.16 42.09 -10.13
C ARG A 106 13.66 42.36 -10.17
N GLU A 107 13.20 43.24 -11.03
CA GLU A 107 11.80 43.64 -11.11
C GLU A 107 10.88 42.51 -11.62
N PRO A 108 11.24 41.74 -12.65
CA PRO A 108 10.49 40.53 -13.02
C PRO A 108 10.31 39.56 -11.85
N ILE A 109 11.39 39.18 -11.13
CA ILE A 109 11.33 38.25 -9.99
C ILE A 109 10.44 38.79 -8.88
N ARG A 110 10.59 40.06 -8.50
CA ARG A 110 9.76 40.70 -7.47
C ARG A 110 8.28 40.75 -7.87
N ARG A 111 7.99 41.11 -9.11
CA ARG A 111 6.62 41.17 -9.63
C ARG A 111 5.98 39.79 -9.59
N GLU A 112 6.72 38.76 -9.99
CA GLU A 112 6.26 37.40 -9.96
C GLU A 112 5.97 36.92 -8.51
N ALA A 113 6.84 37.23 -7.56
CA ALA A 113 6.63 36.92 -6.15
C ALA A 113 5.37 37.61 -5.57
N VAL A 114 5.13 38.89 -5.95
CA VAL A 114 3.92 39.62 -5.55
C VAL A 114 2.66 38.98 -6.14
N ALA A 115 2.69 38.64 -7.41
CA ALA A 115 1.58 37.95 -8.08
C ALA A 115 1.29 36.59 -7.45
N PHE A 116 2.35 35.83 -7.14
CA PHE A 116 2.23 34.53 -6.50
C PHE A 116 1.66 34.62 -5.07
N LYS A 117 2.11 35.57 -4.26
CA LYS A 117 1.53 35.85 -2.92
C LYS A 117 0.03 36.13 -3.00
N LYS A 118 -0.37 36.95 -3.96
CA LYS A 118 -1.80 37.29 -4.17
C LYS A 118 -2.58 36.01 -4.55
N TRP A 119 -2.05 35.24 -5.47
CA TRP A 119 -2.67 33.98 -5.91
C TRP A 119 -2.81 32.97 -4.75
N LEU A 120 -1.79 32.83 -3.87
CA LEU A 120 -1.90 31.98 -2.69
C LEU A 120 -3.07 32.38 -1.77
N ILE A 121 -3.28 33.69 -1.58
CA ILE A 121 -4.42 34.20 -0.78
C ILE A 121 -5.76 33.87 -1.47
N GLU A 122 -5.82 34.02 -2.78
CA GLU A 122 -7.01 33.70 -3.57
C GLU A 122 -7.37 32.20 -3.55
N LEU A 123 -6.38 31.32 -3.33
CA LEU A 123 -6.59 29.88 -3.21
C LEU A 123 -7.07 29.44 -1.81
N GLU A 124 -6.87 30.24 -0.74
CA GLU A 124 -7.22 29.84 0.62
C GLU A 124 -8.65 29.29 0.76
N PRO A 125 -9.71 29.95 0.22
CA PRO A 125 -11.07 29.43 0.34
C PRO A 125 -11.26 28.07 -0.35
N ALA A 126 -10.66 27.88 -1.53
CA ALA A 126 -10.74 26.62 -2.26
C ALA A 126 -10.05 25.50 -1.50
N GLN A 127 -8.92 25.77 -0.86
CA GLN A 127 -8.18 24.81 -0.04
C GLN A 127 -8.96 24.43 1.22
N VAL A 128 -9.63 25.36 1.89
CA VAL A 128 -10.53 25.07 3.01
C VAL A 128 -11.69 24.19 2.54
N SER A 129 -12.33 24.52 1.40
CA SER A 129 -13.40 23.68 0.82
C SER A 129 -12.91 22.27 0.54
N ALA A 130 -11.69 22.09 0.00
CA ALA A 130 -11.11 20.79 -0.25
C ALA A 130 -10.92 19.96 1.05
N VAL A 131 -10.61 20.60 2.19
CA VAL A 131 -10.56 19.91 3.48
C VAL A 131 -11.95 19.46 3.93
N LEU A 132 -13.00 20.24 3.68
CA LEU A 132 -14.39 19.84 3.99
C LEU A 132 -14.84 18.67 3.11
N ASP A 133 -14.45 18.68 1.83
CA ASP A 133 -14.69 17.55 0.93
C ASP A 133 -13.93 16.30 1.37
N PHE A 134 -12.68 16.47 1.79
CA PHE A 134 -11.92 15.38 2.42
C PHE A 134 -12.59 14.88 3.70
N ALA A 135 -13.13 15.76 4.57
CA ALA A 135 -13.85 15.34 5.76
C ALA A 135 -15.09 14.49 5.41
N THR A 136 -15.83 14.87 4.35
CA THR A 136 -16.95 14.07 3.82
C THR A 136 -16.48 12.65 3.40
N GLN A 137 -15.34 12.55 2.75
CA GLN A 137 -14.76 11.25 2.37
C GLN A 137 -14.26 10.47 3.58
N ALA A 138 -13.53 11.14 4.48
CA ALA A 138 -12.94 10.53 5.68
C ALA A 138 -14.01 10.02 6.66
N TRP A 139 -15.12 10.76 6.81
CA TRP A 139 -16.25 10.36 7.65
C TRP A 139 -17.28 9.50 6.89
N ARG A 140 -17.03 9.23 5.61
CA ARG A 140 -17.79 8.29 4.75
C ARG A 140 -19.25 8.64 4.57
N ARG A 141 -19.63 9.89 4.83
CA ARG A 141 -20.97 10.45 4.68
C ARG A 141 -20.90 11.96 4.46
N PRO A 142 -21.92 12.61 3.92
CA PRO A 142 -22.00 14.05 3.89
C PRO A 142 -21.88 14.66 5.30
N LEU A 143 -21.22 15.79 5.40
CA LEU A 143 -21.21 16.60 6.61
C LEU A 143 -22.61 17.18 6.83
N VAL A 144 -23.09 17.16 8.05
CA VAL A 144 -24.27 17.96 8.42
C VAL A 144 -23.86 19.42 8.59
N GLU A 145 -24.82 20.35 8.46
CA GLU A 145 -24.56 21.78 8.45
C GLU A 145 -23.75 22.24 9.69
N SER A 146 -24.10 21.73 10.86
CA SER A 146 -23.36 22.08 12.10
C SER A 146 -21.91 21.57 12.11
N GLU A 147 -21.61 20.45 11.46
CA GLU A 147 -20.24 19.94 11.35
C GLU A 147 -19.41 20.79 10.41
N ARG A 148 -20.00 21.17 9.26
CA ARG A 148 -19.38 22.08 8.31
C ARG A 148 -19.07 23.41 8.99
N ALA A 149 -20.08 24.05 9.60
CA ALA A 149 -19.92 25.32 10.29
C ALA A 149 -18.86 25.26 11.43
N ASN A 150 -18.79 24.16 12.18
CA ASN A 150 -17.79 23.98 13.23
C ASN A 150 -16.35 23.86 12.66
N LEU A 151 -16.16 23.21 11.53
CA LEU A 151 -14.85 23.11 10.88
C LEU A 151 -14.42 24.48 10.30
N GLU A 152 -15.34 25.19 9.66
CA GLU A 152 -15.10 26.54 9.14
C GLU A 152 -14.78 27.52 10.29
N ALA A 153 -15.55 27.51 11.37
CA ALA A 153 -15.31 28.35 12.54
C ALA A 153 -13.97 28.02 13.22
N LEU A 154 -13.57 26.76 13.25
CA LEU A 154 -12.25 26.39 13.73
C LEU A 154 -11.14 27.03 12.88
N TYR A 155 -11.24 26.93 11.55
CA TYR A 155 -10.27 27.55 10.65
C TYR A 155 -10.19 29.07 10.89
N GLU A 156 -11.33 29.77 10.93
CA GLU A 156 -11.38 31.20 11.18
C GLU A 156 -10.76 31.58 12.54
N SER A 157 -11.06 30.79 13.59
CA SER A 157 -10.46 31.03 14.92
C SER A 157 -8.94 30.88 14.92
N LEU A 158 -8.41 29.92 14.18
CA LEU A 158 -6.96 29.73 14.04
C LEU A 158 -6.32 30.89 13.28
N ARG A 159 -6.99 31.38 12.23
CA ARG A 159 -6.51 32.57 11.48
C ARG A 159 -6.55 33.84 12.32
N GLN A 160 -7.57 34.03 13.18
CA GLN A 160 -7.66 35.15 14.15
C GLN A 160 -6.54 35.08 15.20
N GLN A 161 -5.99 33.90 15.48
CA GLN A 161 -4.81 33.72 16.34
C GLN A 161 -3.49 33.92 15.58
N GLU A 162 -3.55 34.54 14.40
CA GLU A 162 -2.40 34.84 13.54
C GLU A 162 -1.64 33.62 13.02
N LEU A 163 -2.23 32.39 13.07
CA LEU A 163 -1.59 31.24 12.46
C LEU A 163 -1.53 31.42 10.93
N PRO A 164 -0.39 31.10 10.30
CA PRO A 164 -0.31 31.04 8.84
C PRO A 164 -1.33 30.06 8.27
N HIS A 165 -1.84 30.33 7.06
CA HIS A 165 -2.84 29.50 6.39
C HIS A 165 -2.48 28.01 6.38
N ALA A 166 -1.26 27.67 5.97
CA ALA A 166 -0.79 26.28 5.91
C ALA A 166 -0.79 25.59 7.30
N ALA A 167 -0.54 26.31 8.38
CA ALA A 167 -0.62 25.78 9.74
C ALA A 167 -2.07 25.57 10.17
N ALA A 168 -2.96 26.51 9.86
CA ALA A 168 -4.40 26.42 10.15
C ALA A 168 -5.03 25.22 9.40
N VAL A 169 -4.71 25.06 8.11
CA VAL A 169 -5.17 23.92 7.29
C VAL A 169 -4.67 22.57 7.86
N ARG A 170 -3.39 22.49 8.29
CA ARG A 170 -2.87 21.25 8.93
C ARG A 170 -3.63 20.90 10.22
N LEU A 171 -3.97 21.88 11.03
CA LEU A 171 -4.76 21.66 12.25
C LEU A 171 -6.20 21.29 11.93
N LEU A 172 -6.77 21.82 10.84
CA LEU A 172 -8.08 21.42 10.36
C LEU A 172 -8.09 19.94 9.89
N PHE A 173 -7.09 19.50 9.12
CA PHE A 173 -6.90 18.09 8.80
C PHE A 173 -6.76 17.22 10.06
N ALA A 174 -5.92 17.64 11.00
CA ALA A 174 -5.76 16.93 12.27
C ALA A 174 -7.10 16.78 13.00
N ARG A 175 -7.92 17.84 13.03
CA ARG A 175 -9.27 17.80 13.63
C ARG A 175 -10.17 16.77 12.95
N VAL A 176 -10.11 16.66 11.62
CA VAL A 176 -10.88 15.66 10.86
C VAL A 176 -10.40 14.25 11.21
N LEU A 177 -9.09 14.01 11.27
CA LEU A 177 -8.50 12.69 11.48
C LEU A 177 -8.59 12.17 12.92
N VAL A 178 -8.72 13.06 13.91
CA VAL A 178 -8.93 12.64 15.31
C VAL A 178 -10.41 12.55 15.69
N ALA A 179 -11.31 12.89 14.78
CA ALA A 179 -12.74 12.83 15.04
C ALA A 179 -13.22 11.39 15.27
N PRO A 180 -14.18 11.17 16.19
CA PRO A 180 -14.80 9.84 16.36
C PRO A 180 -15.37 9.29 15.05
N ASP A 181 -15.94 10.14 14.19
CA ASP A 181 -16.49 9.76 12.89
C ASP A 181 -15.42 9.21 11.92
N PHE A 182 -14.16 9.60 12.06
CA PHE A 182 -13.04 9.01 11.33
C PHE A 182 -12.54 7.71 11.98
N LEU A 183 -12.26 7.77 13.31
CA LEU A 183 -11.62 6.68 14.06
C LEU A 183 -12.54 5.46 14.20
N TYR A 184 -13.85 5.68 14.31
CA TYR A 184 -14.83 4.63 14.49
C TYR A 184 -15.82 4.56 13.32
N ARG A 185 -16.29 3.37 13.05
CA ARG A 185 -17.39 3.12 12.10
C ARG A 185 -18.69 3.01 12.89
N GLY A 186 -19.09 4.14 13.47
CA GLY A 186 -20.32 4.22 14.25
C GLY A 186 -21.56 4.10 13.38
N GLU A 187 -22.58 3.43 13.86
CA GLU A 187 -23.89 3.32 13.24
C GLU A 187 -24.93 3.90 14.17
N LYS A 188 -25.91 4.60 13.60
CA LYS A 188 -26.95 5.24 14.39
C LYS A 188 -28.05 4.24 14.70
N ALA A 189 -28.16 3.81 15.97
CA ALA A 189 -29.27 3.01 16.42
C ALA A 189 -30.58 3.82 16.36
N THR A 190 -31.66 3.18 15.91
CA THR A 190 -33.00 3.76 16.01
C THR A 190 -33.52 3.56 17.45
N PRO A 191 -33.81 4.66 18.20
CA PRO A 191 -34.29 4.55 19.57
C PRO A 191 -35.52 3.66 19.68
N GLY A 192 -35.54 2.80 20.71
CA GLY A 192 -36.69 1.93 20.99
C GLY A 192 -36.75 0.63 20.17
N THR A 193 -35.75 0.37 19.30
CA THR A 193 -35.69 -0.88 18.52
C THR A 193 -34.49 -1.73 18.92
N LYS A 194 -34.65 -3.08 18.93
CA LYS A 194 -33.54 -4.02 19.15
C LYS A 194 -32.63 -4.14 17.94
N ALA A 195 -33.15 -3.93 16.74
CA ALA A 195 -32.45 -3.92 15.48
C ALA A 195 -33.15 -2.99 14.49
N SER A 196 -32.41 -2.22 13.72
CA SER A 196 -32.91 -1.37 12.64
C SER A 196 -32.03 -1.52 11.43
N PRO A 197 -32.57 -1.36 10.21
CA PRO A 197 -31.74 -1.29 9.01
C PRO A 197 -30.79 -0.11 9.11
N VAL A 198 -29.53 -0.32 8.73
CA VAL A 198 -28.54 0.75 8.57
C VAL A 198 -28.94 1.67 7.40
N ASN A 199 -28.53 2.92 7.45
CA ASN A 199 -28.71 3.82 6.30
C ASN A 199 -27.78 3.45 5.15
N ASP A 200 -27.98 4.05 3.98
CA ASP A 200 -27.23 3.69 2.77
C ASP A 200 -25.74 4.02 2.88
N PHE A 201 -25.34 5.08 3.59
CA PHE A 201 -23.91 5.41 3.82
C PHE A 201 -23.26 4.42 4.81
N GLU A 202 -23.97 4.01 5.83
CA GLU A 202 -23.52 2.97 6.76
C GLU A 202 -23.39 1.62 6.03
N LEU A 203 -24.35 1.29 5.14
CA LEU A 203 -24.28 0.08 4.30
C LEU A 203 -23.11 0.12 3.33
N ALA A 204 -22.88 1.26 2.66
CA ALA A 204 -21.71 1.47 1.80
C ALA A 204 -20.41 1.26 2.58
N THR A 205 -20.33 1.80 3.80
CA THR A 205 -19.18 1.64 4.70
C THR A 205 -19.00 0.18 5.11
N ARG A 206 -20.05 -0.52 5.53
CA ARG A 206 -19.97 -1.95 5.85
C ARG A 206 -19.43 -2.76 4.68
N LEU A 207 -20.00 -2.56 3.49
CA LEU A 207 -19.66 -3.32 2.29
C LEU A 207 -18.20 -3.09 1.89
N SER A 208 -17.76 -1.82 1.82
CA SER A 208 -16.40 -1.49 1.40
C SER A 208 -15.35 -1.95 2.40
N TYR A 209 -15.59 -1.76 3.70
CA TYR A 209 -14.63 -2.23 4.72
C TYR A 209 -14.60 -3.75 4.85
N PHE A 210 -15.72 -4.42 4.62
CA PHE A 210 -15.75 -5.89 4.61
C PHE A 210 -14.93 -6.45 3.44
N LEU A 211 -15.10 -5.91 2.23
CA LEU A 211 -14.43 -6.44 1.04
C LEU A 211 -13.02 -5.88 0.83
N TRP A 212 -12.80 -4.60 1.13
CA TRP A 212 -11.57 -3.87 0.79
C TRP A 212 -10.77 -3.36 1.97
N ALA A 213 -11.31 -3.45 3.20
CA ALA A 213 -10.75 -2.81 4.40
C ALA A 213 -10.43 -1.29 4.19
N SER A 214 -11.25 -0.62 3.39
CA SER A 214 -11.07 0.77 2.96
C SER A 214 -12.41 1.49 2.86
N ALA A 215 -12.36 2.83 2.82
CA ALA A 215 -13.53 3.68 2.64
C ALA A 215 -14.26 3.40 1.31
N PRO A 216 -15.58 3.66 1.24
CA PRO A 216 -16.36 3.53 0.01
C PRO A 216 -15.78 4.41 -1.11
N ASP A 217 -15.77 3.90 -2.33
CA ASP A 217 -15.44 4.67 -3.52
C ASP A 217 -16.59 5.61 -3.95
N ASP A 218 -16.33 6.43 -4.97
CA ASP A 218 -17.29 7.43 -5.45
C ASP A 218 -18.59 6.82 -5.94
N GLU A 219 -18.54 5.63 -6.56
CA GLU A 219 -19.73 4.94 -7.04
C GLU A 219 -20.62 4.49 -5.88
N LEU A 220 -20.05 3.86 -4.85
CA LEU A 220 -20.79 3.48 -3.65
C LEU A 220 -21.38 4.70 -2.94
N ARG A 221 -20.59 5.79 -2.82
CA ARG A 221 -21.07 7.04 -2.19
C ARG A 221 -22.22 7.66 -2.98
N SER A 222 -22.13 7.67 -4.30
CA SER A 222 -23.19 8.19 -5.17
C SER A 222 -24.48 7.39 -5.07
N LEU A 223 -24.39 6.06 -5.03
CA LEU A 223 -25.55 5.18 -4.84
C LEU A 223 -26.16 5.35 -3.45
N ALA A 224 -25.34 5.52 -2.42
CA ALA A 224 -25.81 5.81 -1.06
C ALA A 224 -26.52 7.16 -0.98
N ALA A 225 -25.96 8.20 -1.59
CA ALA A 225 -26.58 9.53 -1.67
C ALA A 225 -27.93 9.50 -2.41
N ALA A 226 -28.05 8.65 -3.43
CA ALA A 226 -29.30 8.46 -4.18
C ALA A 226 -30.33 7.56 -3.45
N GLY A 227 -30.01 7.00 -2.27
CA GLY A 227 -30.87 6.10 -1.51
C GLY A 227 -31.15 4.76 -2.23
N LYS A 228 -30.24 4.32 -3.11
CA LYS A 228 -30.43 3.13 -3.97
C LYS A 228 -29.69 1.89 -3.49
N LEU A 229 -28.79 2.02 -2.54
CA LEU A 229 -27.89 0.91 -2.20
C LEU A 229 -28.59 -0.24 -1.49
N ARG A 230 -29.75 0.01 -0.84
CA ARG A 230 -30.56 -1.03 -0.19
C ARG A 230 -31.44 -1.84 -1.16
N ASP A 231 -31.52 -1.46 -2.43
CA ASP A 231 -32.14 -2.31 -3.45
C ASP A 231 -31.30 -3.59 -3.61
N PRO A 232 -31.87 -4.81 -3.47
CA PRO A 232 -31.13 -6.05 -3.54
C PRO A 232 -30.38 -6.26 -4.86
N ALA A 233 -30.96 -5.79 -5.98
CA ALA A 233 -30.30 -5.92 -7.29
C ALA A 233 -29.08 -4.99 -7.39
N VAL A 234 -29.21 -3.75 -6.90
CA VAL A 234 -28.09 -2.79 -6.84
C VAL A 234 -27.01 -3.28 -5.89
N LEU A 235 -27.38 -3.69 -4.69
CA LEU A 235 -26.44 -4.23 -3.70
C LEU A 235 -25.67 -5.44 -4.26
N GLY A 236 -26.39 -6.38 -4.89
CA GLY A 236 -25.75 -7.55 -5.52
C GLY A 236 -24.81 -7.18 -6.68
N ALA A 237 -25.18 -6.19 -7.50
CA ALA A 237 -24.32 -5.70 -8.55
C ALA A 237 -23.04 -5.04 -8.00
N GLN A 238 -23.18 -4.20 -6.98
CA GLN A 238 -22.05 -3.55 -6.32
C GLN A 238 -21.15 -4.57 -5.61
N THR A 239 -21.72 -5.54 -4.91
CA THR A 239 -20.92 -6.61 -4.28
C THR A 239 -20.07 -7.33 -5.31
N ARG A 240 -20.63 -7.74 -6.46
CA ARG A 240 -19.86 -8.38 -7.54
C ARG A 240 -18.78 -7.46 -8.10
N ARG A 241 -19.09 -6.18 -8.31
CA ARG A 241 -18.09 -5.19 -8.76
C ARG A 241 -16.92 -5.09 -7.80
N LEU A 242 -17.20 -4.95 -6.50
CA LEU A 242 -16.15 -4.84 -5.48
C LEU A 242 -15.30 -6.12 -5.37
N MET A 243 -15.90 -7.30 -5.56
CA MET A 243 -15.19 -8.57 -5.57
C MET A 243 -14.22 -8.69 -6.75
N GLN A 244 -14.54 -8.08 -7.90
CA GLN A 244 -13.65 -8.07 -9.07
C GLN A 244 -12.49 -7.07 -8.98
N ASP A 245 -12.55 -6.11 -8.07
CA ASP A 245 -11.49 -5.12 -7.85
C ASP A 245 -10.25 -5.75 -7.19
N SER A 246 -9.06 -5.25 -7.51
CA SER A 246 -7.81 -5.73 -6.92
C SER A 246 -7.73 -5.58 -5.40
N ARG A 247 -8.47 -4.64 -4.82
CA ARG A 247 -8.59 -4.42 -3.37
C ARG A 247 -9.21 -5.59 -2.62
N ILE A 248 -9.88 -6.54 -3.30
CA ILE A 248 -10.37 -7.80 -2.69
C ILE A 248 -9.23 -8.60 -2.04
N ARG A 249 -7.98 -8.36 -2.46
CA ARG A 249 -6.79 -8.90 -1.82
C ARG A 249 -6.78 -8.64 -0.30
N ARG A 250 -7.37 -7.53 0.14
CA ARG A 250 -7.49 -7.23 1.57
C ARG A 250 -8.37 -8.25 2.29
N LEU A 251 -9.51 -8.65 1.71
CA LEU A 251 -10.33 -9.71 2.29
C LEU A 251 -9.58 -11.05 2.31
N ALA A 252 -8.86 -11.39 1.24
CA ALA A 252 -8.05 -12.61 1.20
C ALA A 252 -7.01 -12.64 2.33
N THR A 253 -6.33 -11.52 2.59
CA THR A 253 -5.32 -11.40 3.64
C THR A 253 -5.97 -11.33 5.04
N GLU A 254 -6.91 -10.40 5.26
CA GLU A 254 -7.44 -10.09 6.60
C GLU A 254 -8.46 -11.12 7.09
N PHE A 255 -9.15 -11.81 6.18
CA PHE A 255 -10.04 -12.91 6.53
C PHE A 255 -9.39 -14.27 6.25
N GLY A 256 -9.01 -14.55 4.99
CA GLY A 256 -8.54 -15.89 4.58
C GLY A 256 -7.25 -16.30 5.29
N CYS A 257 -6.22 -15.47 5.21
CA CYS A 257 -4.94 -15.77 5.86
C CYS A 257 -5.03 -15.70 7.40
N GLN A 258 -5.84 -14.78 7.96
CA GLN A 258 -6.09 -14.72 9.40
C GLN A 258 -6.82 -15.98 9.89
N TRP A 259 -7.83 -16.43 9.18
CA TRP A 259 -8.56 -17.66 9.51
C TRP A 259 -7.66 -18.89 9.50
N LEU A 260 -6.73 -19.00 8.52
CA LEU A 260 -5.77 -20.10 8.44
C LEU A 260 -4.57 -19.94 9.41
N HIS A 261 -4.46 -18.83 10.13
CA HIS A 261 -3.32 -18.44 10.97
C HIS A 261 -2.00 -18.24 10.20
N VAL A 262 -2.07 -17.86 8.93
CA VAL A 262 -0.90 -17.65 8.06
C VAL A 262 -0.68 -16.18 7.64
N ARG A 263 -1.40 -15.23 8.27
CA ARG A 263 -1.32 -13.81 7.93
C ARG A 263 0.08 -13.20 8.13
N ASP A 264 0.82 -13.71 9.08
CA ASP A 264 2.14 -13.25 9.49
C ASP A 264 3.28 -14.19 9.02
N LEU A 265 2.98 -15.13 8.12
CA LEU A 265 3.93 -16.17 7.71
C LEU A 265 5.19 -15.59 7.06
N GLU A 266 5.06 -14.51 6.29
CA GLU A 266 6.18 -13.82 5.64
C GLU A 266 7.27 -13.37 6.62
N THR A 267 6.89 -13.05 7.86
CA THR A 267 7.80 -12.60 8.92
C THR A 267 8.14 -13.70 9.93
N LEU A 268 7.56 -14.90 9.77
CA LEU A 268 7.74 -16.01 10.71
C LEU A 268 9.18 -16.52 10.69
N ASP A 269 9.81 -16.57 11.85
CA ASP A 269 11.20 -17.01 12.05
C ASP A 269 11.32 -18.20 13.03
N GLU A 270 10.33 -19.09 12.99
CA GLU A 270 10.23 -20.21 13.93
C GLU A 270 10.83 -21.51 13.36
N LYS A 271 11.32 -21.54 12.09
CA LYS A 271 11.87 -22.73 11.47
C LYS A 271 13.39 -22.78 11.59
N SER A 272 13.91 -23.94 11.94
CA SER A 272 15.34 -24.19 11.99
C SER A 272 15.98 -24.10 10.60
N GLU A 273 16.88 -23.15 10.38
CA GLU A 273 17.65 -23.04 9.13
C GLU A 273 18.50 -24.28 8.87
N ARG A 274 18.96 -24.96 9.92
CA ARG A 274 19.72 -26.21 9.79
C ARG A 274 18.91 -27.32 9.11
N HIS A 275 17.60 -27.42 9.43
CA HIS A 275 16.73 -28.46 8.89
C HIS A 275 16.00 -27.99 7.63
N PHE A 276 15.67 -26.69 7.54
CA PHE A 276 14.85 -26.11 6.48
C PHE A 276 15.48 -24.83 5.92
N PRO A 277 16.67 -24.87 5.32
CA PRO A 277 17.41 -23.67 4.87
C PRO A 277 16.67 -22.89 3.77
N THR A 278 15.72 -23.50 3.08
CA THR A 278 14.93 -22.84 2.02
C THR A 278 13.70 -22.10 2.54
N PHE A 279 13.30 -22.31 3.80
CA PHE A 279 12.04 -21.78 4.32
C PHE A 279 12.00 -20.25 4.32
N ALA A 280 13.06 -19.60 4.78
CA ALA A 280 13.13 -18.14 4.84
C ALA A 280 12.89 -17.46 3.47
N GLY A 281 13.39 -18.09 2.39
CA GLY A 281 13.17 -17.60 1.03
C GLY A 281 11.79 -17.92 0.44
N LEU A 282 11.08 -18.92 0.99
CA LEU A 282 9.81 -19.40 0.47
C LEU A 282 8.58 -18.89 1.25
N ARG A 283 8.74 -18.48 2.50
CA ARG A 283 7.61 -18.16 3.40
C ARG A 283 6.70 -17.05 2.84
N GLY A 284 7.26 -16.04 2.17
CA GLY A 284 6.47 -15.01 1.50
C GLY A 284 5.66 -15.55 0.33
N ASP A 285 6.25 -16.44 -0.48
CA ASP A 285 5.57 -17.11 -1.59
C ASP A 285 4.45 -18.04 -1.08
N MET A 286 4.70 -18.77 0.01
CA MET A 286 3.68 -19.62 0.64
C MET A 286 2.48 -18.80 1.14
N GLN A 287 2.71 -17.61 1.72
CA GLN A 287 1.63 -16.72 2.11
C GLN A 287 0.89 -16.15 0.90
N GLU A 288 1.62 -15.75 -0.13
CA GLU A 288 1.05 -15.21 -1.36
C GLU A 288 0.20 -16.24 -2.11
N GLU A 289 0.56 -17.52 -2.09
CA GLU A 289 -0.28 -18.60 -2.59
C GLU A 289 -1.66 -18.59 -1.97
N ALA A 290 -1.73 -18.51 -0.64
CA ALA A 290 -2.98 -18.49 0.09
C ALA A 290 -3.82 -17.25 -0.27
N VAL A 291 -3.18 -16.07 -0.35
CA VAL A 291 -3.85 -14.82 -0.76
C VAL A 291 -4.47 -14.96 -2.16
N ARG A 292 -3.69 -15.44 -3.14
CA ARG A 292 -4.16 -15.60 -4.53
C ARG A 292 -5.27 -16.63 -4.65
N PHE A 293 -5.18 -17.71 -3.89
CA PHE A 293 -6.21 -18.72 -3.86
C PHE A 293 -7.55 -18.18 -3.33
N PHE A 294 -7.52 -17.46 -2.22
CA PHE A 294 -8.74 -16.81 -1.70
C PHE A 294 -9.27 -15.74 -2.65
N MET A 295 -8.42 -14.95 -3.29
CA MET A 295 -8.84 -14.01 -4.32
C MET A 295 -9.57 -14.74 -5.45
N ASP A 296 -9.04 -15.85 -5.94
CA ASP A 296 -9.66 -16.66 -6.99
C ASP A 296 -11.03 -17.22 -6.56
N VAL A 297 -11.15 -17.66 -5.30
CA VAL A 297 -12.42 -18.12 -4.75
C VAL A 297 -13.45 -17.00 -4.74
N PHE A 298 -13.07 -15.80 -4.29
CA PHE A 298 -13.99 -14.66 -4.19
C PHE A 298 -14.34 -14.07 -5.57
N GLN A 299 -13.35 -13.85 -6.43
CA GLN A 299 -13.57 -13.22 -7.74
C GLN A 299 -14.35 -14.11 -8.71
N ASN A 300 -14.17 -15.42 -8.61
CA ASN A 300 -14.81 -16.38 -9.52
C ASN A 300 -16.03 -17.08 -8.89
N ASP A 301 -16.51 -16.62 -7.74
CA ASP A 301 -17.66 -17.19 -7.02
C ASP A 301 -17.58 -18.73 -6.93
N ARG A 302 -16.39 -19.24 -6.54
CA ARG A 302 -16.17 -20.68 -6.49
C ARG A 302 -16.91 -21.29 -5.31
N SER A 303 -17.28 -22.57 -5.46
CA SER A 303 -17.86 -23.34 -4.38
C SER A 303 -16.98 -23.32 -3.12
N VAL A 304 -17.58 -23.13 -1.94
CA VAL A 304 -16.89 -23.25 -0.63
C VAL A 304 -16.15 -24.58 -0.49
N LEU A 305 -16.67 -25.66 -1.09
CA LEU A 305 -16.00 -26.95 -1.10
C LEU A 305 -14.64 -26.93 -1.79
N SER A 306 -14.41 -25.97 -2.70
CA SER A 306 -13.09 -25.81 -3.32
C SER A 306 -12.00 -25.43 -2.33
N LEU A 307 -12.34 -24.86 -1.19
CA LEU A 307 -11.39 -24.62 -0.10
C LEU A 307 -10.70 -25.90 0.36
N LEU A 308 -11.41 -27.03 0.33
CA LEU A 308 -10.88 -28.32 0.78
C LEU A 308 -10.43 -29.23 -0.39
N ASN A 309 -11.07 -29.11 -1.55
CA ASN A 309 -10.90 -30.09 -2.62
C ASN A 309 -10.43 -29.52 -3.97
N ALA A 310 -9.96 -28.27 -4.02
CA ALA A 310 -9.44 -27.70 -5.25
C ALA A 310 -8.26 -28.53 -5.79
N ASP A 311 -8.26 -28.74 -7.10
CA ASP A 311 -7.17 -29.39 -7.82
C ASP A 311 -6.17 -28.39 -8.42
N HIS A 312 -6.27 -27.13 -8.02
CA HIS A 312 -5.44 -26.03 -8.49
C HIS A 312 -4.91 -25.18 -7.34
N THR A 313 -3.81 -24.48 -7.63
CA THR A 313 -3.29 -23.39 -6.79
C THR A 313 -2.55 -22.37 -7.65
N PHE A 314 -1.90 -21.41 -7.01
CA PHE A 314 -1.10 -20.36 -7.63
C PHE A 314 0.34 -20.46 -7.14
N VAL A 315 1.29 -20.46 -8.05
CA VAL A 315 2.73 -20.60 -7.74
C VAL A 315 3.57 -19.68 -8.61
N ASN A 316 4.73 -19.33 -8.10
CA ASN A 316 5.88 -18.86 -8.88
C ASN A 316 6.91 -20.02 -9.03
N GLY A 317 8.03 -19.77 -9.70
CA GLY A 317 9.06 -20.80 -9.92
C GLY A 317 9.57 -21.44 -8.62
N PRO A 318 9.99 -20.67 -7.60
CA PRO A 318 10.46 -21.23 -6.33
C PRO A 318 9.45 -22.13 -5.62
N LEU A 319 8.19 -21.68 -5.52
CA LEU A 319 7.14 -22.47 -4.87
C LEU A 319 6.71 -23.68 -5.68
N ALA A 320 6.70 -23.58 -7.03
CA ALA A 320 6.44 -24.73 -7.90
C ALA A 320 7.49 -25.82 -7.71
N GLY A 321 8.78 -25.45 -7.68
CA GLY A 321 9.87 -26.36 -7.38
C GLY A 321 9.73 -27.01 -6.00
N HIS A 322 9.30 -26.26 -4.98
CA HIS A 322 9.00 -26.77 -3.65
C HIS A 322 7.89 -27.85 -3.66
N TYR A 323 6.89 -27.70 -4.53
CA TYR A 323 5.80 -28.67 -4.72
C TYR A 323 6.13 -29.82 -5.70
N GLY A 324 7.28 -29.77 -6.33
CA GLY A 324 7.69 -30.76 -7.33
C GLY A 324 7.01 -30.62 -8.69
N PHE A 325 6.67 -29.36 -9.07
CA PHE A 325 6.20 -28.99 -10.41
C PHE A 325 7.33 -28.33 -11.20
N GLU A 326 7.43 -28.66 -12.47
CA GLU A 326 8.37 -28.01 -13.39
C GLU A 326 7.74 -26.72 -13.94
N VAL A 327 8.04 -25.59 -13.29
CA VAL A 327 7.63 -24.27 -13.70
C VAL A 327 8.85 -23.37 -13.69
N THR A 328 9.17 -22.80 -14.84
CA THR A 328 10.35 -21.95 -15.03
C THR A 328 10.03 -20.45 -14.97
N ALA A 329 8.75 -20.08 -14.92
CA ALA A 329 8.34 -18.68 -14.90
C ALA A 329 8.55 -18.03 -13.51
N GLU A 330 9.19 -16.88 -13.49
CA GLU A 330 9.31 -16.07 -12.27
C GLU A 330 7.95 -15.44 -11.87
N THR A 331 7.02 -15.33 -12.82
CA THR A 331 5.71 -14.74 -12.59
C THR A 331 4.73 -15.74 -11.98
N TRP A 332 3.83 -15.23 -11.15
CA TRP A 332 2.75 -16.03 -10.57
C TRP A 332 1.80 -16.58 -11.63
N GLN A 333 1.52 -17.86 -11.56
CA GLN A 333 0.60 -18.55 -12.46
C GLN A 333 -0.25 -19.57 -11.72
N ARG A 334 -1.43 -19.84 -12.27
CA ARG A 334 -2.25 -20.96 -11.84
C ARG A 334 -1.69 -22.26 -12.36
N ILE A 335 -1.63 -23.28 -11.51
CA ILE A 335 -1.36 -24.67 -11.90
C ILE A 335 -2.51 -25.56 -11.47
N ASP A 336 -2.78 -26.60 -12.25
CA ASP A 336 -3.77 -27.65 -11.97
C ASP A 336 -3.08 -28.99 -11.74
N GLY A 337 -3.83 -30.01 -11.26
CA GLY A 337 -3.28 -31.35 -11.04
C GLY A 337 -2.64 -31.58 -9.66
N LEU A 338 -2.99 -30.75 -8.66
CA LEU A 338 -2.45 -30.87 -7.31
C LEU A 338 -2.82 -32.19 -6.63
N ARG A 339 -4.01 -32.74 -6.92
CA ARG A 339 -4.46 -34.01 -6.34
C ARG A 339 -3.55 -35.17 -6.73
N ALA A 340 -3.00 -35.18 -7.94
CA ALA A 340 -2.03 -36.18 -8.39
C ALA A 340 -0.73 -36.14 -7.56
N LYS A 341 -0.44 -35.02 -6.90
CA LYS A 341 0.68 -34.84 -5.97
C LYS A 341 0.26 -35.02 -4.50
N GLY A 342 -0.95 -35.55 -4.24
CA GLY A 342 -1.48 -35.70 -2.89
C GLY A 342 -1.84 -34.40 -2.18
N ARG A 343 -1.94 -33.26 -2.92
CA ARG A 343 -2.31 -31.96 -2.42
C ARG A 343 -3.75 -31.61 -2.82
N GLY A 344 -4.33 -30.63 -2.19
CA GLY A 344 -5.63 -30.09 -2.57
C GLY A 344 -6.16 -29.12 -1.53
N GLY A 345 -6.64 -27.95 -2.01
CA GLY A 345 -7.18 -26.91 -1.15
C GLY A 345 -6.23 -26.46 -0.03
N ILE A 346 -6.81 -25.79 0.96
CA ILE A 346 -6.06 -25.15 2.07
C ILE A 346 -5.29 -26.11 2.98
N LEU A 347 -5.70 -27.37 3.03
CA LEU A 347 -5.01 -28.40 3.83
C LEU A 347 -3.67 -28.81 3.20
N GLY A 348 -3.54 -28.63 1.90
CA GLY A 348 -2.32 -28.95 1.15
C GLY A 348 -1.35 -27.78 1.01
N PHE A 349 -1.67 -26.57 1.48
CA PHE A 349 -0.78 -25.42 1.36
C PHE A 349 0.45 -25.55 2.25
N ALA A 350 1.61 -25.26 1.68
CA ALA A 350 2.85 -25.23 2.45
C ALA A 350 2.77 -24.24 3.60
N ALA A 351 2.11 -23.10 3.42
CA ALA A 351 1.84 -22.11 4.46
C ALA A 351 1.16 -22.73 5.69
N THR A 352 0.03 -23.43 5.48
CA THR A 352 -0.75 -24.07 6.53
C THR A 352 0.06 -25.16 7.23
N LEU A 353 0.69 -26.05 6.44
CA LEU A 353 1.49 -27.15 6.95
C LEU A 353 2.71 -26.67 7.74
N ALA A 354 3.37 -25.59 7.28
CA ALA A 354 4.49 -24.99 7.99
C ALA A 354 4.07 -24.35 9.28
N LYS A 355 3.01 -23.53 9.28
CA LYS A 355 2.52 -22.86 10.50
C LYS A 355 2.13 -23.86 11.60
N GLN A 356 1.60 -25.02 11.22
CA GLN A 356 1.17 -26.07 12.13
C GLN A 356 2.23 -27.18 12.32
N SER A 357 3.51 -26.81 12.36
CA SER A 357 4.63 -27.72 12.60
C SER A 357 5.65 -27.07 13.53
N GLY A 358 6.46 -27.90 14.20
CA GLY A 358 7.57 -27.43 15.03
C GLY A 358 8.70 -26.79 14.24
N ALA A 359 9.73 -26.34 14.95
CA ALA A 359 10.89 -25.68 14.33
C ALA A 359 11.71 -26.67 13.48
N SER A 360 11.92 -27.89 13.94
CA SER A 360 12.79 -28.89 13.33
C SER A 360 12.05 -30.10 12.77
N ARG A 361 10.79 -30.32 13.11
CA ARG A 361 9.99 -31.48 12.75
C ARG A 361 8.51 -31.16 12.56
N THR A 362 7.75 -32.09 12.01
CA THR A 362 6.28 -32.02 11.96
C THR A 362 5.66 -32.13 13.35
N SER A 363 4.40 -31.78 13.47
CA SER A 363 3.62 -31.98 14.69
C SER A 363 2.21 -32.45 14.33
N PRO A 364 1.95 -33.76 14.38
CA PRO A 364 0.60 -34.28 14.19
C PRO A 364 -0.41 -33.63 15.15
N ILE A 365 0.01 -33.33 16.39
CA ILE A 365 -0.82 -32.70 17.41
C ILE A 365 -1.23 -31.28 16.98
N LEU A 366 -0.29 -30.43 16.57
CA LEU A 366 -0.59 -29.07 16.12
C LEU A 366 -1.48 -29.06 14.88
N ARG A 367 -1.17 -29.91 13.86
CA ARG A 367 -1.97 -30.04 12.65
C ARG A 367 -3.39 -30.53 12.95
N GLY A 368 -3.51 -31.53 13.80
CA GLY A 368 -4.82 -32.07 14.21
C GLY A 368 -5.64 -31.11 15.03
N THR A 369 -5.02 -30.42 15.99
CA THR A 369 -5.67 -29.38 16.81
C THR A 369 -6.18 -28.25 15.91
N TRP A 370 -5.32 -27.72 15.03
CA TRP A 370 -5.71 -26.67 14.10
C TRP A 370 -6.89 -27.09 13.21
N LEU A 371 -6.87 -28.29 12.66
CA LEU A 371 -7.97 -28.78 11.84
C LEU A 371 -9.27 -28.88 12.65
N SER A 372 -9.21 -29.43 13.86
CA SER A 372 -10.36 -29.57 14.74
C SER A 372 -10.95 -28.19 15.13
N GLU A 373 -10.09 -27.27 15.57
CA GLU A 373 -10.55 -25.98 16.11
C GLU A 373 -10.89 -24.97 15.01
N VAL A 374 -10.05 -24.86 13.97
CA VAL A 374 -10.17 -23.82 12.94
C VAL A 374 -11.09 -24.24 11.80
N ILE A 375 -11.00 -25.50 11.36
CA ILE A 375 -11.78 -25.95 10.21
C ILE A 375 -13.11 -26.55 10.64
N LEU A 376 -13.13 -27.37 11.69
CA LEU A 376 -14.35 -28.00 12.18
C LEU A 376 -15.07 -27.20 13.25
N GLY A 377 -14.43 -26.17 13.86
CA GLY A 377 -15.03 -25.33 14.89
C GLY A 377 -15.17 -26.04 16.24
N ASP A 378 -14.49 -27.14 16.47
CA ASP A 378 -14.52 -27.88 17.73
C ASP A 378 -13.71 -27.13 18.80
N LYS A 379 -14.30 -26.91 19.97
CA LYS A 379 -13.55 -26.41 21.13
C LYS A 379 -12.90 -27.57 21.85
N LEU A 380 -11.57 -27.61 21.83
CA LEU A 380 -10.81 -28.58 22.59
C LEU A 380 -10.64 -28.10 24.03
N PRO A 381 -10.71 -29.02 25.04
CA PRO A 381 -10.41 -28.65 26.42
C PRO A 381 -8.93 -28.30 26.58
N ASN A 382 -8.63 -27.41 27.52
CA ASN A 382 -7.24 -27.11 27.84
C ASN A 382 -6.52 -28.36 28.33
N PRO A 383 -5.26 -28.60 27.96
CA PRO A 383 -4.48 -29.72 28.46
C PRO A 383 -4.35 -29.65 30.01
N PRO A 384 -4.35 -30.79 30.71
CA PRO A 384 -4.13 -30.82 32.14
C PRO A 384 -2.81 -30.17 32.53
N LYS A 385 -2.74 -29.61 33.75
CA LYS A 385 -1.46 -29.07 34.25
C LYS A 385 -0.43 -30.18 34.43
N GLY A 386 0.81 -29.90 34.02
CA GLY A 386 1.93 -30.84 34.19
C GLY A 386 2.01 -31.92 33.12
N VAL A 387 1.36 -31.74 32.00
CA VAL A 387 1.54 -32.64 30.81
C VAL A 387 2.98 -32.51 30.31
N PRO A 388 3.70 -33.62 30.07
CA PRO A 388 5.04 -33.59 29.50
C PRO A 388 4.99 -32.93 28.12
N VAL A 389 5.88 -31.97 27.88
CA VAL A 389 6.08 -31.41 26.55
C VAL A 389 6.88 -32.40 25.73
N LEU A 390 6.47 -32.61 24.45
CA LEU A 390 7.26 -33.42 23.54
C LEU A 390 8.59 -32.72 23.21
N PRO A 391 9.71 -33.47 23.12
CA PRO A 391 11.00 -32.90 22.77
C PRO A 391 10.93 -32.22 21.39
N GLU A 392 11.71 -31.16 21.22
CA GLU A 392 11.75 -30.41 19.96
C GLU A 392 12.38 -31.23 18.82
N GLU A 393 13.40 -32.03 19.13
CA GLU A 393 13.98 -33.04 18.22
C GLU A 393 13.42 -34.42 18.56
N ALA A 394 13.07 -35.18 17.53
CA ALA A 394 12.63 -36.55 17.75
C ALA A 394 13.79 -37.40 18.31
N PRO A 395 13.58 -38.21 19.37
CA PRO A 395 14.59 -39.17 19.82
C PRO A 395 14.98 -40.16 18.73
N GLU A 396 16.24 -40.54 18.68
CA GLU A 396 16.72 -41.51 17.69
C GLU A 396 15.87 -42.77 17.66
N GLY A 397 15.49 -43.22 16.49
CA GLY A 397 14.77 -44.47 16.26
C GLY A 397 13.25 -44.40 16.46
N LEU A 398 12.66 -43.25 16.76
CA LEU A 398 11.22 -43.10 16.83
C LEU A 398 10.69 -42.22 15.68
N THR A 399 9.65 -42.69 15.02
CA THR A 399 8.89 -41.87 14.04
C THR A 399 8.01 -40.88 14.77
N GLU A 400 7.59 -39.79 14.09
CA GLU A 400 6.66 -38.78 14.64
C GLU A 400 5.36 -39.44 15.14
N ARG A 401 4.87 -40.44 14.41
CA ARG A 401 3.70 -41.20 14.82
C ARG A 401 3.94 -41.93 16.12
N GLN A 402 5.04 -42.71 16.24
CA GLN A 402 5.36 -43.45 17.44
C GLN A 402 5.58 -42.54 18.64
N LEU A 403 6.21 -41.38 18.43
CA LEU A 403 6.42 -40.39 19.47
C LEU A 403 5.07 -39.82 19.96
N THR A 404 4.16 -39.50 19.06
CA THR A 404 2.82 -39.00 19.38
C THR A 404 1.99 -40.09 20.07
N GLU A 405 1.98 -41.33 19.57
CA GLU A 405 1.25 -42.45 20.13
C GLU A 405 1.75 -42.79 21.56
N ARG A 406 3.08 -42.73 21.79
CA ARG A 406 3.66 -42.89 23.13
C ARG A 406 3.20 -41.79 24.10
N HIS A 407 3.15 -40.52 23.64
CA HIS A 407 2.67 -39.41 24.44
C HIS A 407 1.16 -39.54 24.76
N SER A 408 0.36 -39.96 23.82
CA SER A 408 -1.09 -40.10 23.95
C SER A 408 -1.53 -41.38 24.69
N SER A 409 -0.60 -42.26 25.06
CA SER A 409 -0.91 -43.49 25.82
C SER A 409 -1.37 -43.24 27.27
N ASP A 410 -1.07 -42.06 27.84
CA ASP A 410 -1.59 -41.67 29.15
C ASP A 410 -3.09 -41.35 29.03
N GLU A 411 -3.93 -41.93 29.93
CA GLU A 411 -5.38 -41.73 29.90
C GLU A 411 -5.80 -40.26 29.97
N ARG A 412 -5.04 -39.44 30.66
CA ARG A 412 -5.27 -38.00 30.77
C ARG A 412 -5.13 -37.29 29.43
N CYS A 413 -4.26 -37.80 28.56
CA CYS A 413 -4.00 -37.25 27.23
C CYS A 413 -4.91 -37.87 26.16
N ALA A 414 -5.22 -39.16 26.31
CA ALA A 414 -5.94 -39.97 25.29
C ALA A 414 -7.29 -39.40 24.88
N SER A 415 -8.01 -38.70 25.75
CA SER A 415 -9.34 -38.17 25.46
C SER A 415 -9.30 -37.06 24.38
N CYS A 416 -8.30 -36.18 24.39
CA CYS A 416 -8.08 -35.16 23.37
C CYS A 416 -7.41 -35.76 22.13
N HIS A 417 -6.37 -36.56 22.33
CA HIS A 417 -5.58 -37.12 21.23
C HIS A 417 -6.40 -37.99 20.28
N ARG A 418 -7.36 -38.78 20.78
CA ARG A 418 -8.30 -39.54 19.93
C ARG A 418 -9.08 -38.68 18.95
N ARG A 419 -9.27 -37.39 19.25
CA ARG A 419 -9.98 -36.45 18.37
C ARG A 419 -9.07 -35.77 17.37
N VAL A 420 -7.83 -35.47 17.73
CA VAL A 420 -6.91 -34.64 16.92
C VAL A 420 -5.90 -35.46 16.14
N ASP A 421 -5.33 -36.52 16.74
CA ASP A 421 -4.25 -37.30 16.12
C ASP A 421 -4.60 -37.89 14.76
N PRO A 422 -5.82 -38.45 14.51
CA PRO A 422 -6.17 -38.98 13.19
C PRO A 422 -6.06 -37.93 12.08
N PHE A 423 -6.43 -36.69 12.35
CA PHE A 423 -6.32 -35.60 11.41
C PHE A 423 -4.87 -35.20 11.17
N GLY A 424 -4.08 -35.11 12.25
CA GLY A 424 -2.66 -34.83 12.16
C GLY A 424 -1.90 -35.88 11.37
N PHE A 425 -2.16 -37.15 11.65
CA PHE A 425 -1.54 -38.27 10.93
C PHE A 425 -1.91 -38.32 9.45
N ALA A 426 -3.12 -37.89 9.08
CA ALA A 426 -3.50 -37.79 7.68
C ALA A 426 -2.66 -36.78 6.89
N LEU A 427 -2.03 -35.82 7.57
CA LEU A 427 -1.17 -34.78 6.97
C LEU A 427 0.33 -35.09 7.07
N GLU A 428 0.73 -36.27 7.59
CA GLU A 428 2.13 -36.64 7.77
C GLU A 428 2.85 -37.03 6.47
N GLY A 429 2.12 -37.13 5.36
CA GLY A 429 2.71 -37.19 4.01
C GLY A 429 3.45 -35.88 3.60
N PHE A 430 3.49 -34.88 4.47
CA PHE A 430 4.19 -33.61 4.27
C PHE A 430 5.16 -33.31 5.42
N ASP A 431 6.34 -32.78 5.09
CA ASP A 431 7.33 -32.36 6.08
C ASP A 431 6.91 -31.04 6.82
N ALA A 432 7.79 -30.53 7.69
CA ALA A 432 7.49 -29.36 8.50
C ALA A 432 7.43 -28.02 7.74
N ILE A 433 7.79 -28.02 6.46
CA ILE A 433 7.62 -26.86 5.56
C ILE A 433 6.72 -27.18 4.36
N GLY A 434 5.96 -28.28 4.45
CA GLY A 434 4.97 -28.66 3.45
C GLY A 434 5.49 -29.35 2.19
N ARG A 435 6.73 -29.88 2.14
CA ARG A 435 7.18 -30.73 1.04
C ARG A 435 6.57 -32.12 1.18
N ALA A 436 6.20 -32.72 0.05
CA ALA A 436 5.76 -34.11 0.04
C ALA A 436 6.89 -35.04 0.49
N ARG A 437 6.58 -36.04 1.32
CA ARG A 437 7.51 -37.06 1.79
C ARG A 437 6.85 -38.45 1.86
N THR A 438 7.64 -39.48 1.73
CA THR A 438 7.21 -40.88 1.90
C THR A 438 7.78 -41.52 3.16
N LYS A 439 8.75 -40.88 3.77
CA LYS A 439 9.42 -41.30 5.00
C LYS A 439 9.58 -40.08 5.92
N ASP A 440 9.57 -40.28 7.21
CA ASP A 440 9.96 -39.24 8.17
C ASP A 440 11.48 -39.24 8.45
N ALA A 441 11.96 -38.45 9.41
CA ALA A 441 13.39 -38.35 9.71
C ALA A 441 13.98 -39.64 10.29
N ALA A 442 13.16 -40.54 10.83
CA ALA A 442 13.59 -41.83 11.40
C ALA A 442 13.51 -43.01 10.41
N GLY A 443 13.02 -42.76 9.17
CA GLY A 443 12.81 -43.74 8.12
C GLY A 443 11.34 -44.07 7.91
#